data_1950c398b7d090dfecf4dcb2a488befe
#
_entry.id   1950c398b7d090dfecf4dcb2a488befe
#
_cell.length_a   1.000
_cell.length_b   1.000
_cell.length_c   1.000
_cell.angle_alpha   90.00
_cell.angle_beta   90.00
_cell.angle_gamma   90.00
#
_symmetry.space_group_name_H-M   'P 1'
#
loop_
_entity.id
_entity.type
_entity.pdbx_description
1 polymer ?
#
loop_
_entity_poly.entity_id
_entity_poly.type
_entity_poly.pdbx_seq_one_letter_code
_entity_poly.pdbx_strand_id
1 'polypeptide(L)'
;NVWLVSGGARGVTAACALALGRKHGLRLVLLGSTRPLAVDQAWLALDEAGLKALKGRVMVESKARGEDPRRAWRDVEKSIEIRSAMERFRAAGVDARYEACDLADSAAVRDLVARVERECGPVRGVVHGAGWESACKFEKKTPEGLEATLGPKCVGLEHLLAALDPARLDALVA
;
A
#
# COMPACT_ATOMS: atom_id res chain seq x y z
N ASN A 1 6.14 14.90 -13.03
CA ASN A 1 6.18 15.10 -11.58
C ASN A 1 5.96 13.76 -10.87
N VAL A 2 6.82 13.41 -9.92
CA VAL A 2 6.74 12.19 -9.11
C VAL A 2 5.96 12.46 -7.83
N TRP A 3 5.00 11.61 -7.52
CA TRP A 3 4.24 11.68 -6.27
C TRP A 3 4.32 10.36 -5.51
N LEU A 4 4.52 10.44 -4.20
CA LEU A 4 4.42 9.29 -3.29
C LEU A 4 2.98 9.17 -2.79
N VAL A 5 2.45 7.96 -2.83
CA VAL A 5 1.08 7.68 -2.37
C VAL A 5 1.10 6.53 -1.37
N SER A 6 1.13 6.83 -0.09
CA SER A 6 1.09 5.80 0.94
C SER A 6 -0.32 5.21 1.06
N GLY A 7 -0.41 3.89 1.18
CA GLY A 7 -1.69 3.18 1.10
C GLY A 7 -2.33 3.18 -0.30
N GLY A 8 -1.60 3.65 -1.33
CA GLY A 8 -2.12 3.94 -2.67
C GLY A 8 -2.46 2.73 -3.54
N ALA A 9 -2.16 1.52 -3.12
CA ALA A 9 -2.44 0.31 -3.90
C ALA A 9 -3.78 -0.37 -3.54
N ARG A 10 -4.58 0.22 -2.63
CA ARG A 10 -5.81 -0.41 -2.12
C ARG A 10 -6.87 0.64 -1.80
N GLY A 11 -8.13 0.18 -1.79
CA GLY A 11 -9.26 0.96 -1.30
C GLY A 11 -9.45 2.32 -1.97
N VAL A 12 -9.93 3.28 -1.19
CA VAL A 12 -10.24 4.64 -1.63
C VAL A 12 -9.00 5.39 -2.11
N THR A 13 -7.87 5.23 -1.41
CA THR A 13 -6.61 5.91 -1.78
C THR A 13 -6.14 5.49 -3.18
N ALA A 14 -6.29 4.21 -3.55
CA ALA A 14 -5.97 3.76 -4.91
C ALA A 14 -6.87 4.42 -5.97
N ALA A 15 -8.17 4.58 -5.68
CA ALA A 15 -9.10 5.25 -6.60
C ALA A 15 -8.77 6.74 -6.76
N CYS A 16 -8.47 7.42 -5.65
CA CYS A 16 -8.05 8.83 -5.68
C CYS A 16 -6.72 9.00 -6.43
N ALA A 17 -5.72 8.17 -6.16
CA ALA A 17 -4.44 8.18 -6.83
C ALA A 17 -4.59 7.97 -8.35
N LEU A 18 -5.43 7.02 -8.76
CA LEU A 18 -5.73 6.76 -10.16
C LEU A 18 -6.34 8.00 -10.85
N ALA A 19 -7.33 8.63 -10.19
CA ALA A 19 -7.97 9.84 -10.70
C ALA A 19 -6.98 11.00 -10.84
N LEU A 20 -6.13 11.22 -9.83
CA LEU A 20 -5.07 12.23 -9.84
C LEU A 20 -4.05 11.95 -10.95
N GLY A 21 -3.56 10.72 -11.05
CA GLY A 21 -2.59 10.32 -12.08
C GLY A 21 -3.12 10.57 -13.49
N ARG A 22 -4.38 10.20 -13.74
CA ARG A 22 -5.05 10.46 -15.05
C ARG A 22 -5.22 11.95 -15.34
N LYS A 23 -5.70 12.71 -14.35
CA LYS A 23 -6.02 14.13 -14.52
C LYS A 23 -4.79 14.99 -14.74
N HIS A 24 -3.69 14.67 -14.07
CA HIS A 24 -2.51 15.53 -14.01
C HIS A 24 -1.25 14.91 -14.66
N GLY A 25 -1.35 13.73 -15.26
CA GLY A 25 -0.20 13.05 -15.90
C GLY A 25 0.94 12.77 -14.90
N LEU A 26 0.59 12.36 -13.69
CA LEU A 26 1.57 12.13 -12.63
C LEU A 26 2.21 10.75 -12.76
N ARG A 27 3.49 10.67 -12.41
CA ARG A 27 4.16 9.42 -12.08
C ARG A 27 3.95 9.11 -10.62
N LEU A 28 3.37 7.95 -10.30
CA LEU A 28 2.99 7.58 -8.95
C LEU A 28 3.85 6.46 -8.40
N VAL A 29 4.35 6.63 -7.19
CA VAL A 29 4.99 5.56 -6.42
C VAL A 29 4.07 5.22 -5.25
N LEU A 30 3.40 4.07 -5.38
CA LEU A 30 2.43 3.60 -4.40
C LEU A 30 3.16 2.82 -3.30
N LEU A 31 3.01 3.25 -2.06
CA LEU A 31 3.71 2.68 -0.91
C LEU A 31 2.77 1.82 -0.07
N GLY A 32 3.25 0.69 0.41
CA GLY A 32 2.55 -0.14 1.38
C GLY A 32 3.49 -1.12 2.06
N SER A 33 3.16 -1.57 3.27
CA SER A 33 4.01 -2.47 4.05
C SER A 33 4.07 -3.92 3.54
N THR A 34 3.15 -4.30 2.65
CA THR A 34 3.07 -5.68 2.15
C THR A 34 4.05 -5.90 1.00
N ARG A 35 4.93 -6.89 1.11
CA ARG A 35 5.68 -7.43 -0.03
C ARG A 35 4.76 -8.39 -0.77
N PRO A 36 4.30 -8.05 -1.99
CA PRO A 36 3.33 -8.89 -2.68
C PRO A 36 3.96 -10.23 -3.08
N LEU A 37 3.20 -11.29 -2.88
CA LEU A 37 3.52 -12.61 -3.39
C LEU A 37 3.33 -12.65 -4.90
N ALA A 38 3.90 -13.65 -5.57
CA ALA A 38 3.56 -13.95 -6.94
C ALA A 38 2.08 -14.36 -7.03
N VAL A 39 1.32 -13.63 -7.85
CA VAL A 39 -0.11 -13.83 -8.07
C VAL A 39 -0.31 -14.39 -9.47
N ASP A 40 -1.01 -15.52 -9.56
CA ASP A 40 -1.45 -16.04 -10.84
C ASP A 40 -2.43 -15.05 -11.49
N GLN A 41 -2.22 -14.76 -12.76
CA GLN A 41 -3.10 -13.87 -13.52
C GLN A 41 -4.57 -14.32 -13.48
N ALA A 42 -4.82 -15.63 -13.47
CA ALA A 42 -6.16 -16.17 -13.36
C ALA A 42 -6.89 -15.78 -12.06
N TRP A 43 -6.14 -15.49 -10.99
CA TRP A 43 -6.77 -15.09 -9.71
C TRP A 43 -7.37 -13.69 -9.76
N LEU A 44 -6.91 -12.83 -10.66
CA LEU A 44 -7.44 -11.47 -10.83
C LEU A 44 -8.84 -11.44 -11.46
N ALA A 45 -9.21 -12.53 -12.13
CA ALA A 45 -10.51 -12.67 -12.80
C ALA A 45 -11.52 -13.52 -12.01
N LEU A 46 -11.15 -13.96 -10.78
CA LEU A 46 -12.04 -14.78 -9.95
C LEU A 46 -13.22 -13.94 -9.44
N ASP A 47 -14.39 -14.53 -9.52
CA ASP A 47 -15.58 -14.06 -8.83
C ASP A 47 -15.55 -14.42 -7.33
N GLU A 48 -16.57 -14.05 -6.59
CA GLU A 48 -16.68 -14.31 -5.15
C GLU A 48 -16.58 -15.81 -4.83
N ALA A 49 -17.19 -16.67 -5.63
CA ALA A 49 -17.14 -18.12 -5.44
C ALA A 49 -15.72 -18.66 -5.68
N GLY A 50 -15.04 -18.18 -6.72
CA GLY A 50 -13.66 -18.52 -7.03
C GLY A 50 -12.69 -18.04 -5.95
N LEU A 51 -12.85 -16.83 -5.43
CA LEU A 51 -12.05 -16.31 -4.31
C LEU A 51 -12.27 -17.13 -3.03
N LYS A 52 -13.51 -17.55 -2.75
CA LYS A 52 -13.82 -18.42 -1.61
C LYS A 52 -13.15 -19.79 -1.75
N ALA A 53 -13.17 -20.37 -2.95
CA ALA A 53 -12.50 -21.64 -3.24
C ALA A 53 -10.97 -21.52 -3.10
N LEU A 54 -10.39 -20.44 -3.63
CA LEU A 54 -8.95 -20.13 -3.49
C LEU A 54 -8.56 -20.00 -2.02
N LYS A 55 -9.35 -19.25 -1.23
CA LYS A 55 -9.15 -19.12 0.22
C LYS A 55 -9.13 -20.47 0.91
N GLY A 56 -10.09 -21.34 0.60
CA GLY A 56 -10.15 -22.71 1.15
C GLY A 56 -8.86 -23.48 0.88
N ARG A 57 -8.37 -23.47 -0.37
CA ARG A 57 -7.11 -24.13 -0.74
C ARG A 57 -5.91 -23.56 0.02
N VAL A 58 -5.74 -22.25 0.01
CA VAL A 58 -4.62 -21.57 0.71
C VAL A 58 -4.62 -21.92 2.19
N MET A 59 -5.79 -21.93 2.84
CA MET A 59 -5.89 -22.25 4.27
C MET A 59 -5.55 -23.71 4.57
N VAL A 60 -5.95 -24.66 3.72
CA VAL A 60 -5.62 -26.08 3.88
C VAL A 60 -4.13 -26.32 3.65
N GLU A 61 -3.58 -25.78 2.58
CA GLU A 61 -2.16 -25.95 2.22
C GLU A 61 -1.24 -25.31 3.25
N SER A 62 -1.56 -24.11 3.74
CA SER A 62 -0.74 -23.43 4.78
C SER A 62 -0.78 -24.19 6.10
N LYS A 63 -1.95 -24.73 6.48
CA LYS A 63 -2.05 -25.58 7.67
C LYS A 63 -1.21 -26.86 7.54
N ALA A 64 -1.19 -27.48 6.37
CA ALA A 64 -0.36 -28.66 6.11
C ALA A 64 1.14 -28.36 6.21
N ARG A 65 1.56 -27.11 5.92
CA ARG A 65 2.95 -26.64 6.09
C ARG A 65 3.26 -26.13 7.51
N GLY A 66 2.30 -26.13 8.45
CA GLY A 66 2.48 -25.62 9.81
C GLY A 66 2.45 -24.09 9.90
N GLU A 67 1.97 -23.40 8.88
CA GLU A 67 1.84 -21.94 8.85
C GLU A 67 0.48 -21.50 9.42
N ASP A 68 0.36 -20.22 9.84
CA ASP A 68 -0.94 -19.63 10.20
C ASP A 68 -1.81 -19.45 8.95
N PRO A 69 -2.93 -20.20 8.81
CA PRO A 69 -3.78 -20.13 7.61
C PRO A 69 -4.43 -18.76 7.40
N ARG A 70 -4.72 -18.03 8.49
CA ARG A 70 -5.34 -16.69 8.39
C ARG A 70 -4.33 -15.67 7.88
N ARG A 71 -3.08 -15.78 8.32
CA ARG A 71 -2.00 -14.93 7.83
C ARG A 71 -1.71 -15.23 6.36
N ALA A 72 -1.56 -16.50 6.00
CA ALA A 72 -1.33 -16.92 4.62
C ALA A 72 -2.41 -16.41 3.66
N TRP A 73 -3.68 -16.51 4.05
CA TRP A 73 -4.77 -15.97 3.24
C TRP A 73 -4.68 -14.43 3.13
N ARG A 74 -4.44 -13.71 4.22
CA ARG A 74 -4.32 -12.25 4.18
C ARG A 74 -3.21 -11.78 3.24
N ASP A 75 -2.09 -12.49 3.20
CA ASP A 75 -0.96 -12.14 2.35
C ASP A 75 -1.28 -12.39 0.86
N VAL A 76 -2.00 -13.46 0.54
CA VAL A 76 -2.53 -13.72 -0.81
C VAL A 76 -3.56 -12.68 -1.21
N GLU A 77 -4.55 -12.40 -0.37
CA GLU A 77 -5.63 -11.44 -0.62
C GLU A 77 -5.07 -10.05 -0.90
N LYS A 78 -4.15 -9.57 -0.05
CA LYS A 78 -3.45 -8.29 -0.25
C LYS A 78 -2.65 -8.26 -1.55
N SER A 79 -2.02 -9.38 -1.90
CA SER A 79 -1.23 -9.48 -3.14
C SER A 79 -2.12 -9.40 -4.39
N ILE A 80 -3.30 -10.05 -4.36
CA ILE A 80 -4.31 -9.94 -5.40
C ILE A 80 -4.80 -8.48 -5.53
N GLU A 81 -5.12 -7.82 -4.41
CA GLU A 81 -5.58 -6.42 -4.43
C GLU A 81 -4.52 -5.47 -5.00
N ILE A 82 -3.26 -5.59 -4.57
CA ILE A 82 -2.14 -4.79 -5.10
C ILE A 82 -2.00 -5.03 -6.60
N ARG A 83 -1.96 -6.28 -7.04
CA ARG A 83 -1.82 -6.63 -8.46
C ARG A 83 -2.98 -6.09 -9.28
N SER A 84 -4.21 -6.26 -8.81
CA SER A 84 -5.42 -5.74 -9.47
C SER A 84 -5.39 -4.21 -9.57
N ALA A 85 -4.91 -3.52 -8.52
CA ALA A 85 -4.73 -2.07 -8.58
C ALA A 85 -3.71 -1.68 -9.65
N MET A 86 -2.54 -2.32 -9.69
CA MET A 86 -1.50 -2.05 -10.69
C MET A 86 -1.99 -2.27 -12.12
N GLU A 87 -2.79 -3.32 -12.36
CA GLU A 87 -3.40 -3.54 -13.68
C GLU A 87 -4.39 -2.41 -14.05
N ARG A 88 -5.16 -1.90 -13.08
CA ARG A 88 -6.05 -0.73 -13.32
C ARG A 88 -5.28 0.54 -13.66
N PHE A 89 -4.15 0.82 -12.97
CA PHE A 89 -3.28 1.95 -13.30
C PHE A 89 -2.72 1.80 -14.72
N ARG A 90 -2.23 0.62 -15.07
CA ARG A 90 -1.71 0.32 -16.39
C ARG A 90 -2.78 0.48 -17.49
N ALA A 91 -3.96 -0.09 -17.28
CA ALA A 91 -5.07 0.00 -18.23
C ALA A 91 -5.56 1.44 -18.43
N ALA A 92 -5.40 2.29 -17.42
CA ALA A 92 -5.74 3.72 -17.50
C ALA A 92 -4.61 4.59 -18.09
N GLY A 93 -3.47 4.01 -18.47
CA GLY A 93 -2.31 4.74 -18.98
C GLY A 93 -1.59 5.59 -17.93
N VAL A 94 -1.76 5.28 -16.65
CA VAL A 94 -1.08 5.99 -15.54
C VAL A 94 0.24 5.32 -15.22
N ASP A 95 1.33 6.09 -15.27
CA ASP A 95 2.66 5.62 -14.85
C ASP A 95 2.68 5.45 -13.33
N ALA A 96 2.55 4.21 -12.88
CA ALA A 96 2.53 3.87 -11.47
C ALA A 96 3.38 2.64 -11.17
N ARG A 97 4.08 2.65 -10.03
CA ARG A 97 4.78 1.48 -9.50
C ARG A 97 4.46 1.29 -8.03
N TYR A 98 4.52 0.06 -7.58
CA TYR A 98 4.34 -0.28 -6.17
C TYR A 98 5.69 -0.57 -5.51
N GLU A 99 5.90 -0.01 -4.34
CA GLU A 99 7.09 -0.22 -3.51
C GLU A 99 6.67 -0.68 -2.12
N ALA A 100 7.21 -1.82 -1.69
CA ALA A 100 6.97 -2.31 -0.35
C ALA A 100 7.89 -1.57 0.64
N CYS A 101 7.30 -0.80 1.55
CA CYS A 101 8.01 -0.05 2.58
C CYS A 101 7.16 0.01 3.84
N ASP A 102 7.75 -0.33 4.97
CA ASP A 102 7.15 -0.06 6.28
C ASP A 102 7.47 1.39 6.66
N LEU A 103 6.43 2.22 6.72
CA LEU A 103 6.60 3.63 7.08
C LEU A 103 6.99 3.85 8.54
N ALA A 104 6.87 2.84 9.40
CA ALA A 104 7.37 2.91 10.76
C ALA A 104 8.91 2.83 10.83
N ASP A 105 9.57 2.33 9.78
CA ASP A 105 11.02 2.28 9.66
C ASP A 105 11.55 3.52 8.94
N SER A 106 12.06 4.49 9.70
CA SER A 106 12.60 5.74 9.16
C SER A 106 13.80 5.56 8.24
N ALA A 107 14.62 4.52 8.46
CA ALA A 107 15.76 4.24 7.60
C ALA A 107 15.29 3.69 6.25
N ALA A 108 14.36 2.74 6.26
CA ALA A 108 13.75 2.21 5.04
C ALA A 108 13.04 3.30 4.21
N VAL A 109 12.38 4.24 4.88
CA VAL A 109 11.72 5.37 4.22
C VAL A 109 12.74 6.29 3.56
N ARG A 110 13.84 6.66 4.24
CA ARG A 110 14.91 7.50 3.65
C ARG A 110 15.54 6.82 2.44
N ASP A 111 15.88 5.54 2.55
CA ASP A 111 16.48 4.78 1.46
C ASP A 111 15.54 4.68 0.25
N LEU A 112 14.25 4.48 0.51
CA LEU A 112 13.22 4.46 -0.53
C LEU A 112 13.14 5.81 -1.25
N VAL A 113 13.01 6.91 -0.50
CA VAL A 113 12.89 8.25 -1.08
C VAL A 113 14.12 8.59 -1.91
N ALA A 114 15.32 8.37 -1.39
CA ALA A 114 16.57 8.60 -2.12
C ALA A 114 16.65 7.77 -3.42
N ARG A 115 16.19 6.52 -3.39
CA ARG A 115 16.13 5.65 -4.56
C ARG A 115 15.11 6.16 -5.58
N VAL A 116 13.92 6.53 -5.13
CA VAL A 116 12.85 7.06 -5.98
C VAL A 116 13.31 8.34 -6.68
N GLU A 117 13.91 9.28 -5.95
CA GLU A 117 14.39 10.53 -6.53
C GLU A 117 15.51 10.32 -7.56
N ARG A 118 16.40 9.38 -7.31
CA ARG A 118 17.46 9.02 -8.27
C ARG A 118 16.92 8.39 -9.54
N GLU A 119 15.91 7.52 -9.44
CA GLU A 119 15.39 6.73 -10.56
C GLU A 119 14.29 7.45 -11.34
N CYS A 120 13.46 8.25 -10.67
CA CYS A 120 12.25 8.83 -11.23
C CYS A 120 12.30 10.37 -11.30
N GLY A 121 13.26 11.00 -10.62
CA GLY A 121 13.32 12.44 -10.44
C GLY A 121 12.69 12.89 -9.11
N PRO A 122 12.76 14.20 -8.84
CA PRO A 122 12.39 14.76 -7.53
C PRO A 122 10.92 14.50 -7.18
N VAL A 123 10.67 14.13 -5.94
CA VAL A 123 9.32 13.99 -5.41
C VAL A 123 8.71 15.40 -5.25
N ARG A 124 7.54 15.58 -5.85
CA ARG A 124 6.83 16.87 -5.89
C ARG A 124 5.50 16.85 -5.13
N GLY A 125 5.01 15.66 -4.76
CA GLY A 125 3.78 15.56 -4.02
C GLY A 125 3.70 14.31 -3.17
N VAL A 126 2.90 14.39 -2.10
CA VAL A 126 2.61 13.28 -1.21
C VAL A 126 1.10 13.18 -1.00
N VAL A 127 0.56 11.97 -1.15
CA VAL A 127 -0.77 11.61 -0.67
C VAL A 127 -0.58 10.55 0.41
N HIS A 128 -0.91 10.91 1.64
CA HIS A 128 -0.74 10.02 2.77
C HIS A 128 -2.08 9.39 3.16
N GLY A 129 -2.36 8.22 2.59
CA GLY A 129 -3.54 7.42 2.90
C GLY A 129 -3.21 6.10 3.62
N ALA A 130 -1.98 5.97 4.14
CA ALA A 130 -1.63 4.81 4.93
C ALA A 130 -2.37 4.83 6.27
N GLY A 131 -2.99 3.72 6.61
CA GLY A 131 -3.68 3.56 7.88
C GLY A 131 -4.13 2.13 8.06
N TRP A 132 -4.28 1.77 9.31
CA TRP A 132 -4.94 0.55 9.71
C TRP A 132 -5.97 0.91 10.79
N GLU A 133 -7.12 0.28 10.73
CA GLU A 133 -8.18 0.53 11.69
C GLU A 133 -8.75 -0.80 12.17
N SER A 134 -8.85 -0.94 13.49
CA SER A 134 -9.57 -2.04 14.13
C SER A 134 -10.73 -1.44 14.90
N ALA A 135 -11.92 -1.53 14.33
CA ALA A 135 -13.14 -1.10 15.00
C ALA A 135 -13.37 -1.96 16.25
N CYS A 136 -13.30 -1.35 17.42
CA CYS A 136 -13.64 -1.99 18.69
C CYS A 136 -14.31 -0.97 19.61
N LYS A 137 -15.06 -1.49 20.59
CA LYS A 137 -15.64 -0.65 21.64
C LYS A 137 -14.53 0.04 22.43
N PHE A 138 -14.79 1.25 22.93
CA PHE A 138 -13.81 2.05 23.66
C PHE A 138 -13.15 1.28 24.81
N GLU A 139 -13.93 0.52 25.56
CA GLU A 139 -13.48 -0.27 26.72
C GLU A 139 -12.54 -1.44 26.33
N LYS A 140 -12.48 -1.75 25.04
CA LYS A 140 -11.60 -2.81 24.49
C LYS A 140 -10.37 -2.26 23.78
N LYS A 141 -10.20 -0.94 23.77
CA LYS A 141 -8.99 -0.32 23.19
C LYS A 141 -7.81 -0.55 24.11
N THR A 142 -6.70 -0.98 23.52
CA THR A 142 -5.42 -1.15 24.22
C THR A 142 -4.40 -0.15 23.70
N PRO A 143 -3.36 0.20 24.48
CA PRO A 143 -2.25 1.03 24.03
C PRO A 143 -1.63 0.53 22.72
N GLU A 144 -1.41 -0.77 22.60
CA GLU A 144 -0.82 -1.40 21.42
C GLU A 144 -1.74 -1.26 20.19
N GLY A 145 -3.07 -1.37 20.39
CA GLY A 145 -4.07 -1.14 19.35
C GLY A 145 -4.11 0.31 18.90
N LEU A 146 -3.89 1.24 19.83
CA LEU A 146 -3.79 2.67 19.53
C LEU A 146 -2.52 2.98 18.74
N GLU A 147 -1.37 2.48 19.18
CA GLU A 147 -0.09 2.62 18.44
C GLU A 147 -0.17 2.04 17.04
N ALA A 148 -0.74 0.84 16.88
CA ALA A 148 -0.93 0.23 15.57
C ALA A 148 -1.82 1.07 14.64
N THR A 149 -2.75 1.84 15.19
CA THR A 149 -3.64 2.73 14.42
C THR A 149 -2.96 4.07 14.09
N LEU A 150 -2.32 4.69 15.08
CA LEU A 150 -1.70 6.03 14.94
C LEU A 150 -0.34 5.96 14.25
N GLY A 151 0.44 4.89 14.48
CA GLY A 151 1.77 4.75 13.92
C GLY A 151 1.81 4.98 12.40
N PRO A 152 1.06 4.24 11.59
CA PRO A 152 1.05 4.46 10.14
C PRO A 152 0.58 5.86 9.73
N LYS A 153 -0.35 6.45 10.49
CA LYS A 153 -0.95 7.75 10.18
C LYS A 153 -0.05 8.93 10.56
N CYS A 154 0.52 8.90 11.75
CA CYS A 154 1.31 10.01 12.29
C CYS A 154 2.81 9.79 12.06
N VAL A 155 3.37 8.73 12.65
CA VAL A 155 4.81 8.44 12.56
C VAL A 155 5.22 8.18 11.10
N GLY A 156 4.38 7.46 10.33
CA GLY A 156 4.64 7.23 8.91
C GLY A 156 4.68 8.51 8.09
N LEU A 157 3.81 9.49 8.39
CA LEU A 157 3.85 10.80 7.74
C LEU A 157 5.10 11.60 8.14
N GLU A 158 5.43 11.61 9.43
CA GLU A 158 6.65 12.28 9.94
C GLU A 158 7.91 11.73 9.25
N HIS A 159 8.04 10.43 9.12
CA HIS A 159 9.19 9.81 8.43
C HIS A 159 9.25 10.18 6.95
N LEU A 160 8.11 10.23 6.25
CA LEU A 160 8.05 10.68 4.85
C LEU A 160 8.49 12.13 4.73
N LEU A 161 7.98 13.03 5.57
CA LEU A 161 8.34 14.45 5.54
C LEU A 161 9.79 14.68 5.94
N ALA A 162 10.33 13.93 6.90
CA ALA A 162 11.74 14.01 7.28
C ALA A 162 12.70 13.51 6.19
N ALA A 163 12.22 12.64 5.28
CA ALA A 163 13.02 12.13 4.17
C ALA A 163 12.95 13.00 2.91
N LEU A 164 12.04 13.97 2.87
CA LEU A 164 11.78 14.86 1.74
C LEU A 164 12.22 16.29 2.09
N ASP A 165 12.43 17.11 1.08
CA ASP A 165 12.53 18.57 1.25
C ASP A 165 11.12 19.17 1.10
N PRO A 166 10.49 19.65 2.20
CA PRO A 166 9.14 20.18 2.15
C PRO A 166 9.00 21.41 1.23
N ALA A 167 10.09 22.21 1.06
CA ALA A 167 10.08 23.37 0.18
C ALA A 167 9.95 23.00 -1.31
N ARG A 168 10.19 21.74 -1.65
CA ARG A 168 10.10 21.23 -3.02
C ARG A 168 8.75 20.58 -3.33
N LEU A 169 7.88 20.43 -2.33
CA LEU A 169 6.56 19.80 -2.53
C LEU A 169 5.56 20.83 -3.09
N ASP A 170 4.89 20.44 -4.16
CA ASP A 170 3.76 21.20 -4.74
C ASP A 170 2.46 20.93 -3.96
N ALA A 171 2.34 19.75 -3.36
CA ALA A 171 1.16 19.36 -2.58
C ALA A 171 1.47 18.27 -1.53
N LEU A 172 0.78 18.37 -0.41
CA LEU A 172 0.67 17.36 0.63
C LEU A 172 -0.82 17.17 0.96
N VAL A 173 -1.28 15.93 0.87
CA VAL A 173 -2.63 15.50 1.25
C VAL A 173 -2.50 14.38 2.28
N ALA A 174 -3.12 14.53 3.47
CA ALA A 174 -3.13 13.54 4.55
C ALA A 174 -4.52 13.41 5.19
#